data_c509a20e6d22b1de6be7b21acb620dc9
#
_entry.id   c509a20e6d22b1de6be7b21acb620dc9
#
_cell.length_a   1.000
_cell.length_b   1.000
_cell.length_c   1.000
_cell.angle_alpha   90.00
_cell.angle_beta   90.00
_cell.angle_gamma   90.00
#
_symmetry.space_group_name_H-M   'P 1'
#
loop_
_entity.id
_entity.type
_entity.pdbx_description
1 polymer ?
#
loop_
_entity_poly.entity_id
_entity_poly.type
_entity_poly.pdbx_seq_one_letter_code
_entity_poly.pdbx_strand_id
1 'polypeptide(L)'
;MKEKLIVIVGAGVAGVNAATKLVDQGYPGEYITIIDMGKDPYKRKPEEVMTGFLGAGGWSDGKLTYHTAIGGQLSKYCGEDKAMQLMDQVITNFKRFHPKPEEVQCSNPESEPDFIKPYFGLRLFPVWHVGTDYLSEIAKNWYDYLLSKGVQFHWETKVSNINFKHNEVIMKSVKPEFANMDNDSMFYDELIFGVGKSGIDFAQELANKYELPDEPKSVQIGVRFEAPQKHFQKLIDVSYDFKLYRKFEDKGVSLRSFCTNNNAAYVAVEETYGDHTYNGHA
;
A
#
# COMPACT_ATOMS: atom_id res chain seq x y z
N MET A 1 27.95 -2.18 19.70
CA MET A 1 26.81 -3.10 19.90
C MET A 1 26.81 -4.03 18.70
N LYS A 2 26.50 -5.31 18.88
CA LYS A 2 26.36 -6.24 17.75
C LYS A 2 25.14 -5.80 16.95
N GLU A 3 25.26 -5.66 15.63
CA GLU A 3 24.15 -5.37 14.75
C GLU A 3 23.12 -6.51 14.81
N LYS A 4 21.85 -6.14 14.82
CA LYS A 4 20.73 -7.08 14.88
C LYS A 4 20.31 -7.49 13.47
N LEU A 5 19.96 -8.75 13.30
CA LEU A 5 19.34 -9.23 12.07
C LEU A 5 17.87 -8.77 12.03
N ILE A 6 17.51 -7.96 11.05
CA ILE A 6 16.16 -7.45 10.86
C ILE A 6 15.52 -8.16 9.67
N VAL A 7 14.42 -8.87 9.93
CA VAL A 7 13.61 -9.47 8.88
C VAL A 7 12.33 -8.66 8.69
N ILE A 8 12.04 -8.29 7.45
CA ILE A 8 10.83 -7.58 7.05
C ILE A 8 9.98 -8.52 6.18
N VAL A 9 8.80 -8.86 6.64
CA VAL A 9 7.85 -9.69 5.89
C VAL A 9 6.89 -8.79 5.11
N GLY A 10 7.05 -8.79 3.80
CA GLY A 10 6.30 -7.96 2.85
C GLY A 10 7.10 -6.77 2.33
N ALA A 11 7.33 -6.74 1.02
CA ALA A 11 7.97 -5.64 0.29
C ALA A 11 6.97 -4.57 -0.18
N GLY A 12 5.80 -4.47 0.44
CA GLY A 12 4.84 -3.40 0.18
C GLY A 12 5.36 -2.03 0.64
N VAL A 13 4.55 -0.97 0.45
CA VAL A 13 4.94 0.41 0.85
C VAL A 13 5.43 0.46 2.30
N ALA A 14 4.80 -0.29 3.21
CA ALA A 14 5.19 -0.30 4.63
C ALA A 14 6.60 -0.88 4.83
N GLY A 15 6.87 -2.08 4.31
CA GLY A 15 8.18 -2.74 4.48
C GLY A 15 9.31 -1.98 3.78
N VAL A 16 9.06 -1.48 2.58
CA VAL A 16 10.05 -0.69 1.83
C VAL A 16 10.39 0.63 2.55
N ASN A 17 9.38 1.35 3.08
CA ASN A 17 9.63 2.56 3.87
C ASN A 17 10.37 2.25 5.18
N ALA A 18 10.07 1.13 5.85
CA ALA A 18 10.79 0.71 7.05
C ALA A 18 12.28 0.45 6.75
N ALA A 19 12.59 -0.32 5.71
CA ALA A 19 13.96 -0.56 5.28
C ALA A 19 14.67 0.75 4.89
N THR A 20 14.00 1.62 4.12
CA THR A 20 14.55 2.92 3.73
C THR A 20 14.90 3.76 4.96
N LYS A 21 13.99 3.81 5.93
CA LYS A 21 14.24 4.57 7.17
C LYS A 21 15.43 4.04 7.94
N LEU A 22 15.58 2.72 8.04
CA LEU A 22 16.72 2.10 8.72
C LEU A 22 18.05 2.46 8.05
N VAL A 23 18.16 2.28 6.74
CA VAL A 23 19.40 2.57 6.00
C VAL A 23 19.71 4.08 5.96
N ASP A 24 18.69 4.93 5.89
CA ASP A 24 18.86 6.40 5.96
C ASP A 24 19.33 6.87 7.34
N GLN A 25 19.05 6.11 8.39
CA GLN A 25 19.58 6.32 9.74
C GLN A 25 20.97 5.70 9.97
N GLY A 26 21.57 5.12 8.94
CA GLY A 26 22.91 4.54 8.99
C GLY A 26 22.93 3.08 9.45
N TYR A 27 21.77 2.39 9.52
CA TYR A 27 21.77 0.96 9.82
C TYR A 27 22.32 0.17 8.62
N PRO A 28 23.28 -0.77 8.83
CA PRO A 28 23.89 -1.48 7.73
C PRO A 28 22.87 -2.38 7.02
N GLY A 29 22.74 -2.23 5.70
CA GLY A 29 21.73 -2.92 4.93
C GLY A 29 21.91 -4.43 4.87
N GLU A 30 23.13 -4.93 4.99
CA GLU A 30 23.44 -6.36 5.02
C GLU A 30 22.79 -7.12 6.19
N TYR A 31 22.32 -6.40 7.21
CA TYR A 31 21.55 -6.97 8.32
C TYR A 31 20.03 -6.82 8.14
N ILE A 32 19.58 -6.33 6.99
CA ILE A 32 18.16 -6.17 6.65
C ILE A 32 17.81 -7.12 5.53
N THR A 33 16.84 -8.00 5.77
CA THR A 33 16.30 -8.91 4.74
C THR A 33 14.81 -8.65 4.58
N ILE A 34 14.37 -8.44 3.33
CA ILE A 34 12.96 -8.31 2.97
C ILE A 34 12.51 -9.57 2.23
N ILE A 35 11.39 -10.15 2.67
CA ILE A 35 10.81 -11.37 2.09
C ILE A 35 9.46 -11.01 1.48
N ASP A 36 9.25 -11.33 0.19
CA ASP A 36 7.96 -11.10 -0.48
C ASP A 36 7.60 -12.25 -1.43
N MET A 37 6.31 -12.54 -1.50
CA MET A 37 5.79 -13.58 -2.38
C MET A 37 5.73 -13.15 -3.86
N GLY A 38 5.83 -11.87 -4.14
CA GLY A 38 5.86 -11.32 -5.49
C GLY A 38 7.29 -11.18 -6.03
N LYS A 39 7.42 -10.38 -7.06
CA LYS A 39 8.66 -10.21 -7.83
C LYS A 39 9.33 -8.86 -7.55
N ASP A 40 10.60 -8.78 -7.90
CA ASP A 40 11.32 -7.53 -8.01
C ASP A 40 10.73 -6.62 -9.11
N PRO A 41 10.96 -5.30 -9.07
CA PRO A 41 10.32 -4.36 -10.01
C PRO A 41 10.75 -4.54 -11.48
N TYR A 42 11.85 -5.24 -11.74
CA TYR A 42 12.32 -5.51 -13.11
C TYR A 42 11.62 -6.71 -13.75
N LYS A 43 11.06 -7.61 -12.94
CA LYS A 43 10.36 -8.82 -13.39
C LYS A 43 8.85 -8.76 -13.19
N ARG A 44 8.36 -7.77 -12.45
CA ARG A 44 6.95 -7.60 -12.14
C ARG A 44 6.19 -7.17 -13.38
N LYS A 45 5.06 -7.83 -13.66
CA LYS A 45 4.19 -7.51 -14.79
C LYS A 45 3.12 -6.50 -14.39
N PRO A 46 2.52 -5.76 -15.34
CA PRO A 46 1.48 -4.76 -15.06
C PRO A 46 0.28 -5.32 -14.28
N GLU A 47 -0.12 -6.55 -14.57
CA GLU A 47 -1.26 -7.23 -13.92
C GLU A 47 -0.96 -7.73 -12.50
N GLU A 48 0.29 -7.81 -12.10
CA GLU A 48 0.70 -8.28 -10.78
C GLU A 48 0.64 -7.14 -9.74
N VAL A 49 -0.56 -6.58 -9.50
CA VAL A 49 -0.75 -5.36 -8.70
C VAL A 49 -0.54 -5.58 -7.20
N MET A 50 -0.89 -6.75 -6.67
CA MET A 50 -1.03 -6.94 -5.22
C MET A 50 0.27 -7.30 -4.48
N THR A 51 1.22 -7.94 -5.14
CA THR A 51 2.45 -8.48 -4.54
C THR A 51 3.70 -7.95 -5.20
N GLY A 52 4.85 -8.04 -4.54
CA GLY A 52 6.13 -7.55 -5.02
C GLY A 52 6.49 -6.16 -4.52
N PHE A 53 7.59 -5.61 -5.03
CA PHE A 53 8.17 -4.36 -4.53
C PHE A 53 7.18 -3.19 -4.59
N LEU A 54 6.98 -2.47 -3.48
CA LEU A 54 5.97 -1.44 -3.22
C LEU A 54 4.51 -1.93 -3.22
N GLY A 55 4.23 -3.22 -3.50
CA GLY A 55 2.87 -3.76 -3.50
C GLY A 55 1.89 -2.98 -4.38
N ALA A 56 0.61 -2.95 -4.02
CA ALA A 56 -0.40 -2.20 -4.76
C ALA A 56 -0.18 -0.67 -4.74
N GLY A 57 0.39 -0.14 -3.65
CA GLY A 57 0.64 1.30 -3.53
C GLY A 57 1.65 1.85 -4.53
N GLY A 58 2.57 1.02 -5.02
CA GLY A 58 3.54 1.39 -6.04
C GLY A 58 3.25 0.81 -7.42
N TRP A 59 2.07 0.26 -7.67
CA TRP A 59 1.76 -0.41 -8.93
C TRP A 59 0.31 -0.18 -9.43
N SER A 60 -0.52 0.59 -8.70
CA SER A 60 -1.91 0.84 -9.07
C SER A 60 -2.10 2.21 -9.74
N ASP A 61 -2.44 3.24 -8.99
CA ASP A 61 -2.88 4.53 -9.55
C ASP A 61 -2.04 5.75 -9.14
N GLY A 62 -0.98 5.56 -8.37
CA GLY A 62 -0.06 6.63 -7.98
C GLY A 62 -0.63 7.72 -7.08
N LYS A 63 -1.78 7.49 -6.44
CA LYS A 63 -2.41 8.43 -5.51
C LYS A 63 -1.93 8.20 -4.08
N LEU A 64 -1.50 9.27 -3.44
CA LEU A 64 -1.10 9.31 -2.04
C LEU A 64 -2.03 10.25 -1.28
N THR A 65 -2.99 9.67 -0.56
CA THR A 65 -3.94 10.44 0.25
C THR A 65 -3.25 11.00 1.49
N TYR A 66 -3.37 12.31 1.70
CA TYR A 66 -2.71 13.00 2.81
C TYR A 66 -3.74 13.45 3.85
N HIS A 67 -4.30 12.47 4.57
CA HIS A 67 -5.28 12.73 5.65
C HIS A 67 -5.44 11.51 6.54
N THR A 68 -5.34 11.67 7.84
CA THR A 68 -5.38 10.59 8.84
C THR A 68 -6.74 9.90 8.97
N ALA A 69 -7.84 10.57 8.63
CA ALA A 69 -9.18 9.98 8.62
C ALA A 69 -9.50 9.18 7.35
N ILE A 70 -8.56 9.06 6.40
CA ILE A 70 -8.77 8.34 5.13
C ILE A 70 -7.75 7.22 5.01
N GLY A 71 -8.23 6.01 4.80
CA GLY A 71 -7.41 4.80 4.72
C GLY A 71 -7.32 4.07 6.05
N GLY A 72 -6.22 4.22 6.76
CA GLY A 72 -5.96 3.52 8.01
C GLY A 72 -6.48 4.23 9.26
N GLN A 73 -6.03 3.74 10.40
CA GLN A 73 -6.29 4.32 11.72
C GLN A 73 -4.97 4.67 12.44
N LEU A 74 -3.96 5.08 11.68
CA LEU A 74 -2.62 5.30 12.21
C LEU A 74 -2.59 6.29 13.38
N SER A 75 -3.40 7.34 13.31
CA SER A 75 -3.51 8.33 14.40
C SER A 75 -4.00 7.77 15.73
N LYS A 76 -4.76 6.67 15.74
CA LYS A 76 -5.15 5.98 16.98
C LYS A 76 -3.94 5.39 17.71
N TYR A 77 -2.90 5.00 17.00
CA TYR A 77 -1.73 4.33 17.57
C TYR A 77 -0.59 5.28 17.91
N CYS A 78 -0.42 6.35 17.15
CA CYS A 78 0.73 7.24 17.34
C CYS A 78 0.38 8.73 17.50
N GLY A 79 -0.91 9.08 17.53
CA GLY A 79 -1.37 10.47 17.55
C GLY A 79 -1.37 11.13 16.16
N GLU A 80 -2.09 12.24 16.04
CA GLU A 80 -2.32 12.94 14.77
C GLU A 80 -1.03 13.49 14.19
N ASP A 81 -0.26 14.25 14.97
CA ASP A 81 0.97 14.89 14.52
C ASP A 81 2.00 13.88 14.02
N LYS A 82 2.13 12.77 14.75
CA LYS A 82 3.06 11.71 14.35
C LYS A 82 2.60 11.00 13.08
N ALA A 83 1.29 10.76 12.95
CA ALA A 83 0.71 10.16 11.75
C ALA A 83 0.97 11.05 10.52
N MET A 84 0.75 12.37 10.64
CA MET A 84 1.05 13.32 9.56
C MET A 84 2.53 13.33 9.19
N GLN A 85 3.45 13.36 10.17
CA GLN A 85 4.89 13.27 9.92
C GLN A 85 5.29 11.99 9.17
N LEU A 86 4.65 10.86 9.48
CA LEU A 86 4.90 9.60 8.78
C LEU A 86 4.38 9.64 7.34
N MET A 87 3.22 10.25 7.10
CA MET A 87 2.69 10.47 5.74
C MET A 87 3.62 11.36 4.92
N ASP A 88 4.15 12.44 5.50
CA ASP A 88 5.16 13.31 4.85
C ASP A 88 6.40 12.52 4.43
N GLN A 89 6.87 11.60 5.28
CA GLN A 89 8.02 10.76 4.95
C GLN A 89 7.74 9.84 3.75
N VAL A 90 6.54 9.25 3.70
CA VAL A 90 6.13 8.39 2.57
C VAL A 90 6.10 9.21 1.27
N ILE A 91 5.45 10.38 1.28
CA ILE A 91 5.38 11.27 0.11
C ILE A 91 6.78 11.71 -0.31
N THR A 92 7.62 12.08 0.65
CA THR A 92 9.01 12.47 0.39
C THR A 92 9.80 11.35 -0.28
N ASN A 93 9.62 10.11 0.15
CA ASN A 93 10.28 8.96 -0.47
C ASN A 93 9.78 8.74 -1.91
N PHE A 94 8.47 8.79 -2.15
CA PHE A 94 7.96 8.70 -3.53
C PHE A 94 8.53 9.79 -4.43
N LYS A 95 8.63 11.04 -3.95
CA LYS A 95 9.26 12.14 -4.70
C LYS A 95 10.77 11.92 -4.91
N ARG A 96 11.48 11.43 -3.91
CA ARG A 96 12.93 11.18 -3.95
C ARG A 96 13.31 10.20 -5.06
N PHE A 97 12.50 9.18 -5.26
CA PHE A 97 12.76 8.14 -6.27
C PHE A 97 12.04 8.37 -7.59
N HIS A 98 11.25 9.44 -7.68
CA HIS A 98 10.56 9.81 -8.91
C HIS A 98 11.57 10.33 -9.95
N PRO A 99 11.49 9.88 -11.23
CA PRO A 99 12.42 10.35 -12.28
C PRO A 99 12.28 11.84 -12.58
N LYS A 100 11.10 12.40 -12.32
CA LYS A 100 10.75 13.83 -12.51
C LYS A 100 9.94 14.34 -11.31
N PRO A 101 10.57 14.59 -10.16
CA PRO A 101 9.85 14.96 -8.94
C PRO A 101 9.06 16.27 -9.05
N GLU A 102 9.39 17.14 -9.99
CA GLU A 102 8.67 18.38 -10.31
C GLU A 102 7.28 18.13 -10.93
N GLU A 103 7.04 16.96 -11.50
CA GLU A 103 5.74 16.58 -12.06
C GLU A 103 4.77 16.02 -11.01
N VAL A 104 5.22 15.80 -9.77
CA VAL A 104 4.36 15.34 -8.66
C VAL A 104 3.43 16.47 -8.24
N GLN A 105 2.13 16.25 -8.42
CA GLN A 105 1.09 17.24 -8.17
C GLN A 105 0.37 17.01 -6.85
N CYS A 106 -0.10 18.08 -6.22
CA CYS A 106 -0.99 18.03 -5.07
C CYS A 106 -2.31 18.70 -5.42
N SER A 107 -3.39 17.95 -5.35
CA SER A 107 -4.74 18.50 -5.37
C SER A 107 -5.18 18.75 -3.93
N ASN A 108 -5.45 19.99 -3.58
CA ASN A 108 -5.86 20.37 -2.22
C ASN A 108 -7.11 21.28 -2.30
N PRO A 109 -8.31 20.70 -2.33
CA PRO A 109 -9.53 21.49 -2.39
C PRO A 109 -9.76 22.28 -1.09
N GLU A 110 -10.05 23.58 -1.20
CA GLU A 110 -10.20 24.49 -0.04
C GLU A 110 -11.64 24.58 0.46
N SER A 111 -12.63 24.34 -0.40
CA SER A 111 -14.03 24.49 -0.06
C SER A 111 -14.93 23.51 -0.81
N GLU A 112 -16.08 23.24 -0.21
CA GLU A 112 -17.13 22.43 -0.83
C GLU A 112 -17.96 23.29 -1.78
N PRO A 113 -18.03 22.96 -3.09
CA PRO A 113 -18.80 23.71 -4.07
C PRO A 113 -20.31 23.67 -3.80
N ASP A 114 -21.00 24.78 -4.06
CA ASP A 114 -22.45 24.91 -3.83
C ASP A 114 -23.29 23.91 -4.64
N PHE A 115 -22.83 23.50 -5.82
CA PHE A 115 -23.57 22.55 -6.64
C PHE A 115 -23.60 21.12 -6.06
N ILE A 116 -22.71 20.78 -5.11
CA ILE A 116 -22.68 19.47 -4.45
C ILE A 116 -23.62 19.44 -3.24
N LYS A 117 -23.65 20.52 -2.45
CA LYS A 117 -24.32 20.62 -1.15
C LYS A 117 -25.78 20.12 -1.10
N PRO A 118 -26.62 20.31 -2.14
CA PRO A 118 -27.99 19.81 -2.10
C PRO A 118 -28.11 18.27 -2.13
N TYR A 119 -27.05 17.58 -2.57
CA TYR A 119 -27.10 16.14 -2.84
C TYR A 119 -26.15 15.34 -1.97
N PHE A 120 -24.92 15.86 -1.76
CA PHE A 120 -23.84 15.18 -1.08
C PHE A 120 -23.01 16.16 -0.26
N GLY A 121 -22.35 15.65 0.78
CA GLY A 121 -21.18 16.31 1.34
C GLY A 121 -19.92 15.88 0.60
N LEU A 122 -18.93 16.75 0.55
CA LEU A 122 -17.60 16.49 0.00
C LEU A 122 -16.57 16.49 1.13
N ARG A 123 -15.76 15.43 1.23
CA ARG A 123 -14.58 15.47 2.10
C ARG A 123 -13.45 16.20 1.40
N LEU A 124 -12.94 17.21 2.07
CA LEU A 124 -11.79 18.01 1.61
C LEU A 124 -10.53 17.41 2.23
N PHE A 125 -9.57 17.03 1.40
CA PHE A 125 -8.26 16.53 1.82
C PHE A 125 -7.26 16.63 0.67
N PRO A 126 -5.98 16.83 0.98
CA PRO A 126 -4.94 16.83 -0.03
C PRO A 126 -4.72 15.41 -0.59
N VAL A 127 -4.52 15.33 -1.91
CA VAL A 127 -4.11 14.12 -2.62
C VAL A 127 -2.88 14.44 -3.46
N TRP A 128 -1.80 13.74 -3.18
CA TRP A 128 -0.62 13.78 -4.03
C TRP A 128 -0.75 12.73 -5.13
N HIS A 129 -0.37 13.09 -6.34
CA HIS A 129 -0.36 12.19 -7.48
C HIS A 129 1.03 12.14 -8.08
N VAL A 130 1.63 10.95 -8.06
CA VAL A 130 3.01 10.73 -8.54
C VAL A 130 3.06 10.27 -10.01
N GLY A 131 1.92 10.26 -10.71
CA GLY A 131 1.81 9.78 -12.09
C GLY A 131 1.86 8.26 -12.17
N THR A 132 0.80 7.67 -12.69
CA THR A 132 0.70 6.19 -12.80
C THR A 132 1.81 5.62 -13.70
N ASP A 133 2.15 6.33 -14.78
CA ASP A 133 3.19 5.91 -15.74
C ASP A 133 4.60 5.88 -15.13
N TYR A 134 4.84 6.64 -14.05
CA TYR A 134 6.13 6.68 -13.38
C TYR A 134 6.31 5.60 -12.30
N LEU A 135 5.25 4.90 -11.90
CA LEU A 135 5.31 3.97 -10.77
C LEU A 135 6.37 2.88 -10.95
N SER A 136 6.47 2.31 -12.15
CA SER A 136 7.49 1.29 -12.46
C SER A 136 8.90 1.82 -12.30
N GLU A 137 9.16 3.06 -12.73
CA GLU A 137 10.48 3.68 -12.64
C GLU A 137 10.79 4.10 -11.20
N ILE A 138 9.84 4.66 -10.48
CA ILE A 138 9.96 4.93 -9.04
C ILE A 138 10.33 3.64 -8.29
N ALA A 139 9.64 2.54 -8.57
CA ALA A 139 9.92 1.26 -7.93
C ALA A 139 11.34 0.76 -8.21
N LYS A 140 11.82 0.87 -9.46
CA LYS A 140 13.18 0.47 -9.84
C LYS A 140 14.24 1.34 -9.16
N ASN A 141 14.09 2.66 -9.21
CA ASN A 141 15.02 3.60 -8.57
C ASN A 141 15.13 3.37 -7.06
N TRP A 142 13.99 3.09 -6.42
CA TRP A 142 13.95 2.82 -4.99
C TRP A 142 14.55 1.47 -4.63
N TYR A 143 14.27 0.46 -5.42
CA TYR A 143 14.85 -0.88 -5.28
C TYR A 143 16.38 -0.85 -5.41
N ASP A 144 16.89 -0.19 -6.46
CA ASP A 144 18.33 -0.05 -6.71
C ASP A 144 19.01 0.72 -5.57
N TYR A 145 18.34 1.73 -5.01
CA TYR A 145 18.83 2.42 -3.83
C TYR A 145 19.01 1.46 -2.65
N LEU A 146 18.01 0.65 -2.32
CA LEU A 146 18.09 -0.30 -1.20
C LEU A 146 19.14 -1.38 -1.46
N LEU A 147 19.25 -1.88 -2.68
CA LEU A 147 20.33 -2.80 -3.08
C LEU A 147 21.72 -2.15 -2.89
N SER A 148 21.89 -0.90 -3.30
CA SER A 148 23.16 -0.17 -3.12
C SER A 148 23.55 0.03 -1.66
N LYS A 149 22.58 -0.05 -0.73
CA LYS A 149 22.81 -0.02 0.72
C LYS A 149 23.07 -1.40 1.33
N GLY A 150 23.02 -2.48 0.53
CA GLY A 150 23.26 -3.84 0.97
C GLY A 150 22.02 -4.60 1.44
N VAL A 151 20.81 -4.02 1.35
CA VAL A 151 19.56 -4.70 1.74
C VAL A 151 19.36 -5.95 0.88
N GLN A 152 19.02 -7.06 1.54
CA GLN A 152 18.80 -8.35 0.91
C GLN A 152 17.31 -8.58 0.64
N PHE A 153 17.01 -9.30 -0.45
CA PHE A 153 15.63 -9.58 -0.85
C PHE A 153 15.45 -11.06 -1.18
N HIS A 154 14.40 -11.66 -0.63
CA HIS A 154 13.89 -12.97 -1.02
C HIS A 154 12.58 -12.80 -1.78
N TRP A 155 12.65 -12.86 -3.10
CA TRP A 155 11.50 -12.74 -4.00
C TRP A 155 10.85 -14.10 -4.27
N GLU A 156 9.58 -14.06 -4.66
CA GLU A 156 8.78 -15.25 -4.96
C GLU A 156 8.85 -16.26 -3.80
N THR A 157 8.88 -15.71 -2.58
CA THR A 157 9.05 -16.45 -1.33
C THR A 157 7.96 -16.06 -0.33
N LYS A 158 7.13 -17.03 0.03
CA LYS A 158 6.07 -16.85 1.01
C LYS A 158 6.56 -17.25 2.39
N VAL A 159 6.42 -16.36 3.38
CA VAL A 159 6.53 -16.75 4.78
C VAL A 159 5.29 -17.58 5.14
N SER A 160 5.49 -18.82 5.53
CA SER A 160 4.42 -19.78 5.84
C SER A 160 4.17 -19.93 7.33
N ASN A 161 5.13 -19.57 8.17
CA ASN A 161 4.99 -19.56 9.62
C ASN A 161 6.01 -18.62 10.26
N ILE A 162 5.69 -18.14 11.46
CA ILE A 162 6.61 -17.39 12.33
C ILE A 162 6.62 -18.08 13.68
N ASN A 163 7.80 -18.41 14.15
CA ASN A 163 8.04 -18.99 15.47
C ASN A 163 8.64 -17.92 16.37
N PHE A 164 7.78 -17.19 17.10
CA PHE A 164 8.20 -16.11 18.00
C PHE A 164 9.04 -16.62 19.20
N LYS A 165 8.91 -17.90 19.57
CA LYS A 165 9.70 -18.47 20.67
C LYS A 165 11.18 -18.63 20.30
N HIS A 166 11.45 -18.93 19.03
CA HIS A 166 12.80 -19.16 18.53
C HIS A 166 13.29 -18.03 17.61
N ASN A 167 12.51 -16.96 17.43
CA ASN A 167 12.81 -15.86 16.52
C ASN A 167 13.14 -16.35 15.11
N GLU A 168 12.26 -17.17 14.54
CA GLU A 168 12.47 -17.84 13.27
C GLU A 168 11.29 -17.61 12.33
N VAL A 169 11.55 -17.25 11.09
CA VAL A 169 10.56 -17.26 10.00
C VAL A 169 10.77 -18.51 9.16
N ILE A 170 9.67 -19.18 8.82
CA ILE A 170 9.67 -20.37 7.96
C ILE A 170 9.11 -19.95 6.60
N MET A 171 9.84 -20.25 5.56
CA MET A 171 9.61 -19.75 4.21
C MET A 171 9.47 -20.91 3.22
N LYS A 172 8.76 -20.65 2.12
CA LYS A 172 8.72 -21.54 0.96
C LYS A 172 8.65 -20.74 -0.33
N SER A 173 9.22 -21.29 -1.39
CA SER A 173 9.06 -20.72 -2.73
C SER A 173 7.61 -20.79 -3.16
N VAL A 174 7.14 -19.74 -3.85
CA VAL A 174 5.82 -19.75 -4.52
C VAL A 174 5.91 -20.25 -5.97
N LYS A 175 7.11 -20.54 -6.46
CA LYS A 175 7.31 -21.09 -7.81
C LYS A 175 6.82 -22.55 -7.87
N PRO A 176 6.00 -22.89 -8.89
CA PRO A 176 5.43 -24.24 -9.00
C PRO A 176 6.48 -25.34 -9.03
N GLU A 177 7.63 -25.10 -9.67
CA GLU A 177 8.74 -26.04 -9.77
C GLU A 177 9.40 -26.37 -8.43
N PHE A 178 9.23 -25.51 -7.44
CA PHE A 178 9.77 -25.68 -6.07
C PHE A 178 8.70 -25.95 -5.02
N ALA A 179 7.45 -26.19 -5.44
CA ALA A 179 6.32 -26.38 -4.50
C ALA A 179 6.50 -27.55 -3.52
N ASN A 180 7.28 -28.57 -3.92
CA ASN A 180 7.56 -29.77 -3.12
C ASN A 180 8.91 -29.74 -2.40
N MET A 181 9.64 -28.61 -2.46
CA MET A 181 10.88 -28.46 -1.70
C MET A 181 10.57 -28.27 -0.22
N ASP A 182 11.51 -28.70 0.63
CA ASP A 182 11.44 -28.44 2.06
C ASP A 182 11.36 -26.94 2.34
N ASN A 183 10.72 -26.59 3.44
CA ASN A 183 10.69 -25.22 3.91
C ASN A 183 12.11 -24.77 4.27
N ASP A 184 12.43 -23.55 3.87
CA ASP A 184 13.63 -22.85 4.33
C ASP A 184 13.31 -22.03 5.58
N SER A 185 14.31 -21.71 6.36
CA SER A 185 14.11 -20.89 7.55
C SER A 185 15.21 -19.86 7.76
N MET A 186 14.85 -18.75 8.43
CA MET A 186 15.76 -17.67 8.75
C MET A 186 15.50 -17.19 10.18
N PHE A 187 16.56 -17.02 10.95
CA PHE A 187 16.49 -16.39 12.27
C PHE A 187 16.51 -14.88 12.17
N TYR A 188 15.93 -14.22 13.16
CA TYR A 188 15.90 -12.75 13.26
C TYR A 188 16.12 -12.31 14.71
N ASP A 189 16.66 -11.12 14.88
CA ASP A 189 16.66 -10.41 16.17
C ASP A 189 15.44 -9.49 16.30
N GLU A 190 15.04 -8.87 15.17
CA GLU A 190 13.86 -8.00 15.07
C GLU A 190 13.03 -8.36 13.84
N LEU A 191 11.71 -8.34 14.00
CA LEU A 191 10.77 -8.65 12.93
C LEU A 191 9.84 -7.48 12.65
N ILE A 192 9.73 -7.09 11.38
CA ILE A 192 8.75 -6.14 10.90
C ILE A 192 7.74 -6.88 10.02
N PHE A 193 6.47 -6.83 10.42
CA PHE A 193 5.39 -7.54 9.73
C PHE A 193 4.52 -6.57 8.94
N GLY A 194 4.61 -6.63 7.60
CA GLY A 194 3.96 -5.69 6.69
C GLY A 194 3.33 -6.34 5.47
N VAL A 195 2.59 -7.43 5.65
CA VAL A 195 2.10 -8.31 4.56
C VAL A 195 0.96 -7.72 3.69
N GLY A 196 0.34 -6.63 4.09
CA GLY A 196 -0.71 -5.99 3.32
C GLY A 196 -1.95 -6.87 3.10
N LYS A 197 -2.75 -6.53 2.07
CA LYS A 197 -4.02 -7.21 1.77
C LYS A 197 -3.82 -8.68 1.39
N SER A 198 -2.80 -9.00 0.61
CA SER A 198 -2.51 -10.37 0.17
C SER A 198 -2.08 -11.32 1.27
N GLY A 199 -1.72 -10.81 2.45
CA GLY A 199 -1.34 -11.60 3.62
C GLY A 199 -2.35 -11.56 4.76
N ILE A 200 -3.59 -11.12 4.54
CA ILE A 200 -4.61 -11.01 5.60
C ILE A 200 -4.88 -12.36 6.25
N ASP A 201 -5.05 -13.43 5.48
CA ASP A 201 -5.33 -14.77 6.02
C ASP A 201 -4.16 -15.26 6.90
N PHE A 202 -2.93 -15.05 6.43
CA PHE A 202 -1.75 -15.38 7.22
C PHE A 202 -1.65 -14.56 8.50
N ALA A 203 -1.99 -13.27 8.45
CA ALA A 203 -2.05 -12.44 9.64
C ALA A 203 -3.10 -12.92 10.64
N GLN A 204 -4.27 -13.35 10.14
CA GLN A 204 -5.34 -13.91 10.97
C GLN A 204 -4.95 -15.26 11.58
N GLU A 205 -4.29 -16.13 10.81
CA GLU A 205 -3.76 -17.41 11.32
C GLU A 205 -2.76 -17.18 12.47
N LEU A 206 -1.86 -16.19 12.32
CA LEU A 206 -0.90 -15.83 13.37
C LEU A 206 -1.62 -15.22 14.59
N ALA A 207 -2.60 -14.35 14.38
CA ALA A 207 -3.36 -13.76 15.46
C ALA A 207 -4.08 -14.83 16.28
N ASN A 208 -4.74 -15.78 15.63
CA ASN A 208 -5.39 -16.91 16.29
C ASN A 208 -4.39 -17.81 17.03
N LYS A 209 -3.26 -18.12 16.39
CA LYS A 209 -2.25 -19.03 16.97
C LYS A 209 -1.58 -18.46 18.20
N TYR A 210 -1.36 -17.16 18.25
CA TYR A 210 -0.63 -16.49 19.33
C TYR A 210 -1.54 -15.61 20.21
N GLU A 211 -2.87 -15.76 20.06
CA GLU A 211 -3.88 -15.02 20.82
C GLU A 211 -3.67 -13.50 20.79
N LEU A 212 -3.28 -13.00 19.60
CA LEU A 212 -3.08 -11.57 19.42
C LEU A 212 -4.45 -10.87 19.32
N PRO A 213 -4.60 -9.67 19.91
CA PRO A 213 -5.85 -8.94 19.81
C PRO A 213 -6.15 -8.52 18.38
N ASP A 214 -7.36 -8.81 17.92
CA ASP A 214 -7.87 -8.39 16.63
C ASP A 214 -9.25 -7.75 16.76
N GLU A 215 -9.60 -6.89 15.82
CA GLU A 215 -10.92 -6.27 15.72
C GLU A 215 -11.49 -6.50 14.33
N PRO A 216 -12.66 -7.16 14.19
CA PRO A 216 -13.33 -7.24 12.92
C PRO A 216 -13.78 -5.85 12.46
N LYS A 217 -13.47 -5.51 11.22
CA LYS A 217 -13.89 -4.24 10.63
C LYS A 217 -15.15 -4.43 9.80
N SER A 218 -15.94 -3.37 9.68
CA SER A 218 -17.14 -3.37 8.84
C SER A 218 -16.78 -3.64 7.37
N VAL A 219 -17.56 -4.51 6.74
CA VAL A 219 -17.49 -4.75 5.30
C VAL A 219 -18.20 -3.62 4.57
N GLN A 220 -17.61 -3.17 3.48
CA GLN A 220 -18.18 -2.16 2.60
C GLN A 220 -18.51 -2.81 1.26
N ILE A 221 -19.76 -2.69 0.85
CA ILE A 221 -20.26 -3.23 -0.42
C ILE A 221 -20.59 -2.04 -1.32
N GLY A 222 -20.15 -2.10 -2.56
CA GLY A 222 -20.40 -1.04 -3.52
C GLY A 222 -20.35 -1.54 -4.95
N VAL A 223 -20.67 -0.63 -5.86
CA VAL A 223 -20.59 -0.85 -7.30
C VAL A 223 -19.62 0.16 -7.91
N ARG A 224 -18.91 -0.26 -8.95
CA ARG A 224 -18.15 0.67 -9.77
C ARG A 224 -19.11 1.30 -10.79
N PHE A 225 -19.00 2.62 -10.90
CA PHE A 225 -19.78 3.39 -11.85
C PHE A 225 -18.84 4.08 -12.84
N GLU A 226 -19.11 3.92 -14.11
CA GLU A 226 -18.37 4.52 -15.21
C GLU A 226 -19.29 5.40 -16.06
N ALA A 227 -18.80 6.57 -16.43
CA ALA A 227 -19.49 7.45 -17.38
C ALA A 227 -18.46 8.34 -18.09
N PRO A 228 -18.85 8.95 -19.24
CA PRO A 228 -17.98 9.92 -19.91
C PRO A 228 -17.52 11.03 -18.97
N GLN A 229 -16.22 11.33 -18.98
CA GLN A 229 -15.56 12.30 -18.10
C GLN A 229 -16.28 13.65 -18.02
N LYS A 230 -16.85 14.13 -19.12
CA LYS A 230 -17.60 15.39 -19.17
C LYS A 230 -18.69 15.51 -18.11
N HIS A 231 -19.25 14.39 -17.64
CA HIS A 231 -20.29 14.37 -16.61
C HIS A 231 -19.73 14.58 -15.21
N PHE A 232 -18.45 14.32 -15.02
CA PHE A 232 -17.74 14.48 -13.76
C PHE A 232 -16.80 15.69 -13.74
N GLN A 233 -16.64 16.40 -14.87
CA GLN A 233 -15.62 17.44 -15.02
C GLN A 233 -15.68 18.48 -13.89
N LYS A 234 -16.85 18.95 -13.50
CA LYS A 234 -17.00 19.89 -12.38
C LYS A 234 -16.48 19.36 -11.03
N LEU A 235 -16.59 18.05 -10.80
CA LEU A 235 -16.06 17.43 -9.59
C LEU A 235 -14.55 17.25 -9.68
N ILE A 236 -14.06 16.85 -10.85
CA ILE A 236 -12.63 16.65 -11.15
C ILE A 236 -11.88 17.98 -11.00
N ASP A 237 -12.47 19.07 -11.46
CA ASP A 237 -11.89 20.42 -11.34
C ASP A 237 -11.75 20.88 -9.88
N VAL A 238 -12.57 20.33 -8.97
CA VAL A 238 -12.49 20.60 -7.53
C VAL A 238 -11.44 19.74 -6.84
N SER A 239 -11.41 18.45 -7.17
CA SER A 239 -10.48 17.51 -6.56
C SER A 239 -10.20 16.35 -7.50
N TYR A 240 -8.93 15.98 -7.64
CA TYR A 240 -8.52 14.84 -8.44
C TYR A 240 -9.18 13.52 -7.95
N ASP A 241 -9.29 13.32 -6.65
CA ASP A 241 -9.94 12.16 -6.04
C ASP A 241 -11.02 12.59 -5.04
N PHE A 242 -12.16 13.03 -5.55
CA PHE A 242 -13.26 13.51 -4.72
C PHE A 242 -13.92 12.36 -3.93
N LYS A 243 -14.18 12.61 -2.64
CA LYS A 243 -14.91 11.69 -1.76
C LYS A 243 -16.26 12.30 -1.39
N LEU A 244 -17.28 11.93 -2.14
CA LEU A 244 -18.66 12.28 -1.84
C LEU A 244 -19.21 11.39 -0.75
N TYR A 245 -20.05 11.95 0.13
CA TYR A 245 -20.76 11.16 1.13
C TYR A 245 -22.19 11.65 1.30
N ARG A 246 -23.08 10.73 1.66
CA ARG A 246 -24.45 11.03 2.04
C ARG A 246 -24.92 10.05 3.10
N LYS A 247 -25.59 10.57 4.13
CA LYS A 247 -26.28 9.76 5.12
C LYS A 247 -27.78 9.75 4.82
N PHE A 248 -28.39 8.59 4.95
CA PHE A 248 -29.82 8.39 4.85
C PHE A 248 -30.30 8.00 6.25
N GLU A 249 -30.61 9.01 7.07
CA GLU A 249 -30.94 8.84 8.50
C GLU A 249 -32.20 7.95 8.67
N ASP A 250 -33.18 8.08 7.79
CA ASP A 250 -34.41 7.28 7.76
C ASP A 250 -34.17 5.78 7.53
N LYS A 251 -33.02 5.43 6.92
CA LYS A 251 -32.65 4.07 6.55
C LYS A 251 -31.47 3.51 7.38
N GLY A 252 -30.84 4.33 8.22
CA GLY A 252 -29.62 3.97 8.93
C GLY A 252 -28.44 3.61 8.03
N VAL A 253 -28.45 4.11 6.77
CA VAL A 253 -27.44 3.78 5.75
C VAL A 253 -26.62 5.01 5.41
N SER A 254 -25.32 4.81 5.18
CA SER A 254 -24.45 5.84 4.64
C SER A 254 -23.84 5.37 3.32
N LEU A 255 -23.84 6.27 2.34
CA LEU A 255 -23.18 6.12 1.05
C LEU A 255 -21.92 6.96 1.02
N ARG A 256 -20.85 6.44 0.44
CA ARG A 256 -19.68 7.25 0.09
C ARG A 256 -19.05 6.78 -1.22
N SER A 257 -18.46 7.71 -1.97
CA SER A 257 -17.60 7.33 -3.09
C SER A 257 -16.24 6.83 -2.58
N PHE A 258 -15.65 5.92 -3.32
CA PHE A 258 -14.28 5.44 -3.15
C PHE A 258 -13.34 6.12 -4.15
N CYS A 259 -12.30 5.40 -4.59
CA CYS A 259 -11.34 5.92 -5.52
C CYS A 259 -11.99 6.39 -6.82
N THR A 260 -11.63 7.58 -7.24
CA THR A 260 -12.01 8.15 -8.53
C THR A 260 -10.81 8.06 -9.46
N ASN A 261 -11.04 7.60 -10.67
CA ASN A 261 -10.02 7.51 -11.72
C ASN A 261 -10.44 8.40 -12.88
N ASN A 262 -9.58 9.33 -13.23
CA ASN A 262 -9.81 10.38 -14.24
C ASN A 262 -8.95 10.15 -15.48
N ASN A 263 -9.06 11.02 -16.49
CA ASN A 263 -8.15 11.14 -17.62
C ASN A 263 -8.00 9.84 -18.42
N ALA A 264 -9.12 9.34 -18.95
CA ALA A 264 -9.16 8.12 -19.73
C ALA A 264 -8.70 6.85 -18.97
N ALA A 265 -8.83 6.88 -17.66
CA ALA A 265 -8.59 5.72 -16.82
C ALA A 265 -9.44 4.52 -17.25
N TYR A 266 -8.95 3.35 -17.02
CA TYR A 266 -9.64 2.10 -17.33
C TYR A 266 -9.81 1.25 -16.06
N VAL A 267 -10.73 0.29 -16.13
CA VAL A 267 -10.94 -0.68 -15.06
C VAL A 267 -10.16 -1.95 -15.38
N ALA A 268 -9.26 -2.31 -14.48
CA ALA A 268 -8.57 -3.59 -14.52
C ALA A 268 -9.31 -4.63 -13.69
N VAL A 269 -9.36 -5.86 -14.18
CA VAL A 269 -9.82 -7.00 -13.40
C VAL A 269 -8.63 -7.56 -12.64
N GLU A 270 -8.79 -7.73 -11.34
CA GLU A 270 -7.81 -8.37 -10.47
C GLU A 270 -8.40 -9.66 -9.89
N GLU A 271 -7.61 -10.70 -9.84
CA GLU A 271 -7.96 -11.90 -9.10
C GLU A 271 -7.50 -11.76 -7.64
N THR A 272 -8.42 -11.93 -6.72
CA THR A 272 -8.14 -11.91 -5.29
C THR A 272 -8.89 -13.06 -4.62
N TYR A 273 -8.17 -14.00 -4.04
CA TYR A 273 -8.75 -15.20 -3.38
C TYR A 273 -9.66 -16.06 -4.27
N GLY A 274 -9.37 -16.13 -5.58
CA GLY A 274 -10.20 -16.85 -6.53
C GLY A 274 -11.44 -16.09 -7.02
N ASP A 275 -11.65 -14.87 -6.51
CA ASP A 275 -12.71 -13.97 -6.95
C ASP A 275 -12.15 -12.85 -7.84
N HIS A 276 -12.92 -12.46 -8.84
CA HIS A 276 -12.59 -11.29 -9.65
C HIS A 276 -13.00 -10.00 -8.92
N THR A 277 -12.06 -9.11 -8.72
CA THR A 277 -12.30 -7.75 -8.23
C THR A 277 -11.96 -6.73 -9.32
N TYR A 278 -12.51 -5.54 -9.18
CA TYR A 278 -12.30 -4.48 -10.17
C TYR A 278 -11.50 -3.35 -9.54
N ASN A 279 -10.38 -3.01 -10.15
CA ASN A 279 -9.57 -1.86 -9.75
C ASN A 279 -9.47 -0.87 -10.90
N GLY A 280 -9.33 0.41 -10.57
CA GLY A 280 -9.15 1.45 -11.58
C GLY A 280 -7.67 1.80 -11.74
N HIS A 281 -7.25 1.97 -12.98
CA HIS A 281 -5.98 2.54 -13.34
C HIS A 281 -6.21 3.89 -14.02
N ALA A 282 -5.50 4.92 -13.59
CA ALA A 282 -5.54 6.27 -14.14
C ALA A 282 -4.20 6.64 -14.77
#